data_1a2146e4cd5932f89fa5d66463664ff7
#
_entry.id   1a2146e4cd5932f89fa5d66463664ff7
#
_cell.length_a   1.000
_cell.length_b   1.000
_cell.length_c   1.000
_cell.angle_alpha   90.00
_cell.angle_beta   90.00
_cell.angle_gamma   90.00
#
_symmetry.space_group_name_H-M   'P 1'
#
loop_
_entity.id
_entity.type
_entity.pdbx_description
1 polymer ?
#
loop_
_entity_poly.entity_id
_entity_poly.type
_entity_poly.pdbx_seq_one_letter_code
_entity_poly.pdbx_strand_id
1 'polypeptide(L)'
;MTTGDADVTVKNARIHVEGAIRSAVWCGGESHLKVEDSVIDSKDADPFDNDFRSLSVPMMKCVPFALGLDGNCRATNVLEAGQVTYENSIVVAEKWAPLSTDSGYPPTSLTVKNVLAGVGALEEAVPGKAYTATKTVAGKTWGYTMGGSGYVAYGDGGVTNLFEDCQFY
;
A
#
# COMPACT_ATOMS: atom_id res chain seq x y z
N MET A 1 -2.37 11.66 -3.88
CA MET A 1 -3.43 11.27 -4.81
C MET A 1 -3.13 11.89 -6.17
N THR A 2 -3.15 11.09 -7.22
CA THR A 2 -3.03 11.52 -8.62
C THR A 2 -4.28 11.07 -9.38
N THR A 3 -4.76 11.90 -10.29
CA THR A 3 -5.95 11.62 -11.11
C THR A 3 -5.92 12.45 -12.40
N GLY A 4 -6.79 12.14 -13.35
CA GLY A 4 -6.79 12.74 -14.68
C GLY A 4 -5.75 12.08 -15.58
N ASP A 5 -4.81 12.85 -16.09
CA ASP A 5 -3.70 12.44 -16.99
C ASP A 5 -2.33 12.89 -16.44
N ALA A 6 -2.20 12.97 -15.13
CA ALA A 6 -1.02 13.53 -14.48
C ALA A 6 0.16 12.55 -14.46
N ASP A 7 1.35 13.03 -14.83
CA ASP A 7 2.63 12.37 -14.60
C ASP A 7 3.30 12.92 -13.35
N VAL A 8 3.48 12.08 -12.32
CA VAL A 8 4.02 12.48 -11.02
C VAL A 8 5.17 11.58 -10.60
N THR A 9 6.25 12.16 -10.10
CA THR A 9 7.33 11.44 -9.44
C THR A 9 7.45 11.87 -7.99
N VAL A 10 7.45 10.90 -7.08
CA VAL A 10 7.72 11.08 -5.64
C VAL A 10 9.03 10.40 -5.33
N LYS A 11 9.98 11.15 -4.76
CA LYS A 11 11.32 10.63 -4.48
C LYS A 11 11.81 11.03 -3.09
N ASN A 12 12.53 10.13 -2.42
CA ASN A 12 13.10 10.35 -1.08
C ASN A 12 12.04 10.82 -0.06
N ALA A 13 10.82 10.29 -0.17
CA ALA A 13 9.70 10.69 0.66
C ALA A 13 9.42 9.70 1.79
N ARG A 14 8.90 10.22 2.90
CA ARG A 14 8.22 9.45 3.93
C ARG A 14 6.75 9.82 3.90
N ILE A 15 5.90 8.87 3.54
CA ILE A 15 4.45 9.05 3.54
C ILE A 15 3.86 8.09 4.57
N HIS A 16 3.26 8.66 5.60
CA HIS A 16 2.55 7.94 6.64
C HIS A 16 1.10 8.41 6.69
N VAL A 17 0.17 7.48 6.66
CA VAL A 17 -1.26 7.79 6.85
C VAL A 17 -1.85 6.91 7.94
N GLU A 18 -2.80 7.47 8.66
CA GLU A 18 -3.57 6.75 9.66
C GLU A 18 -5.06 6.98 9.40
N GLY A 19 -5.83 5.91 9.35
CA GLY A 19 -7.28 5.97 9.13
C GLY A 19 -7.86 4.74 8.45
N ALA A 20 -9.09 4.42 8.79
CA ALA A 20 -9.77 3.17 8.44
C ALA A 20 -9.96 2.90 6.93
N ILE A 21 -9.92 3.92 6.06
CA ILE A 21 -10.10 3.77 4.61
C ILE A 21 -9.12 4.67 3.84
N ARG A 22 -8.00 5.02 4.44
CA ARG A 22 -7.05 5.91 3.78
C ARG A 22 -5.98 5.11 3.06
N SER A 23 -5.78 5.42 1.78
CA SER A 23 -4.59 4.99 1.05
C SER A 23 -3.52 6.06 1.13
N ALA A 24 -2.29 5.68 1.42
CA ALA A 24 -1.15 6.58 1.39
C ALA A 24 -0.86 7.04 -0.05
N VAL A 25 -0.98 6.12 -0.99
CA VAL A 25 -0.85 6.35 -2.43
C VAL A 25 -2.16 5.96 -3.10
N TRP A 26 -2.71 6.90 -3.87
CA TRP A 26 -3.89 6.67 -4.69
C TRP A 26 -3.62 7.20 -6.10
N CYS A 27 -3.81 6.36 -7.12
CA CYS A 27 -3.59 6.70 -8.51
C CYS A 27 -4.78 6.21 -9.35
N GLY A 28 -5.42 7.13 -10.05
CA GLY A 28 -6.58 6.85 -10.89
C GLY A 28 -6.61 7.71 -12.15
N GLY A 29 -7.68 7.61 -12.93
CA GLY A 29 -7.74 8.20 -14.27
C GLY A 29 -6.73 7.54 -15.20
N GLU A 30 -6.07 8.32 -16.04
CA GLU A 30 -4.96 7.90 -16.92
C GLU A 30 -3.60 8.35 -16.36
N SER A 31 -3.51 8.53 -15.02
CA SER A 31 -2.32 9.08 -14.37
C SER A 31 -1.20 8.06 -14.24
N HIS A 32 0.03 8.56 -14.33
CA HIS A 32 1.24 7.80 -14.05
C HIS A 32 1.91 8.33 -12.78
N LEU A 33 2.17 7.45 -11.82
CA LEU A 33 2.86 7.78 -10.58
C LEU A 33 4.08 6.90 -10.40
N LYS A 34 5.25 7.53 -10.32
CA LYS A 34 6.50 6.86 -9.95
C LYS A 34 6.88 7.22 -8.51
N VAL A 35 7.20 6.21 -7.70
CA VAL A 35 7.65 6.36 -6.31
C VAL A 35 9.02 5.71 -6.18
N GLU A 36 10.04 6.50 -5.89
CA GLU A 36 11.43 6.06 -5.80
C GLU A 36 12.04 6.36 -4.42
N ASP A 37 12.91 5.49 -3.95
CA ASP A 37 13.71 5.70 -2.74
C ASP A 37 12.84 6.22 -1.56
N SER A 38 11.63 5.67 -1.42
CA SER A 38 10.62 6.22 -0.52
C SER A 38 10.07 5.17 0.43
N VAL A 39 9.53 5.65 1.54
CA VAL A 39 8.92 4.81 2.58
C VAL A 39 7.46 5.18 2.73
N ILE A 40 6.59 4.23 2.45
CA ILE A 40 5.14 4.38 2.45
C ILE A 40 4.57 3.43 3.47
N ASP A 41 3.83 3.93 4.43
CA ASP A 41 3.07 3.06 5.34
C ASP A 41 1.71 3.63 5.70
N SER A 42 0.81 2.71 5.95
CA SER A 42 -0.57 2.99 6.28
C SER A 42 -0.93 2.23 7.55
N LYS A 43 -1.44 2.95 8.54
CA LYS A 43 -1.93 2.42 9.79
C LYS A 43 -3.45 2.48 9.82
N ASP A 44 -4.06 1.41 10.26
CA ASP A 44 -5.50 1.32 10.36
C ASP A 44 -6.01 2.06 11.60
N ALA A 45 -7.19 2.69 11.48
CA ALA A 45 -7.96 3.07 12.65
C ALA A 45 -9.09 2.05 12.82
N ASP A 46 -9.45 1.74 14.06
CA ASP A 46 -10.52 0.80 14.32
C ASP A 46 -11.83 1.29 13.66
N PRO A 47 -12.35 0.60 12.65
CA PRO A 47 -13.55 1.02 11.95
C PRO A 47 -14.79 0.97 12.84
N PHE A 48 -14.72 0.30 13.98
CA PHE A 48 -15.82 0.20 14.93
C PHE A 48 -15.87 1.36 15.91
N ASP A 49 -14.74 1.99 16.19
CA ASP A 49 -14.66 3.18 17.06
C ASP A 49 -15.23 4.44 16.38
N ASN A 50 -15.34 4.45 15.06
CA ASN A 50 -15.79 5.59 14.28
C ASN A 50 -17.20 5.45 13.67
N ASP A 51 -18.06 4.61 14.25
CA ASP A 51 -19.43 4.34 13.72
C ASP A 51 -19.45 3.97 12.23
N PHE A 52 -18.42 3.28 11.79
CA PHE A 52 -18.25 2.81 10.42
C PHE A 52 -19.42 1.96 9.91
N ARG A 53 -20.25 1.49 10.85
CA ARG A 53 -21.48 0.75 10.54
C ARG A 53 -22.50 1.58 9.78
N SER A 54 -22.44 2.91 9.90
CA SER A 54 -23.33 3.85 9.21
C SER A 54 -22.84 4.22 7.82
N LEU A 55 -21.58 3.96 7.46
CA LEU A 55 -21.08 4.25 6.14
C LEU A 55 -21.62 3.25 5.12
N SER A 56 -22.42 3.78 4.21
CA SER A 56 -23.08 3.03 3.15
C SER A 56 -22.20 2.77 1.93
N VAL A 57 -20.89 2.57 2.12
CA VAL A 57 -19.99 2.20 1.03
C VAL A 57 -19.74 0.68 1.08
N PRO A 58 -20.63 -0.12 0.44
CA PRO A 58 -20.61 -1.58 0.58
C PRO A 58 -19.27 -2.19 0.16
N MET A 59 -18.67 -1.66 -0.90
CA MET A 59 -17.41 -2.17 -1.44
C MET A 59 -16.24 -2.08 -0.46
N MET A 60 -16.14 -0.98 0.27
CA MET A 60 -15.04 -0.78 1.23
C MET A 60 -15.18 -1.58 2.52
N LYS A 61 -16.41 -2.03 2.83
CA LYS A 61 -16.70 -2.91 3.96
C LYS A 61 -16.68 -4.38 3.56
N CYS A 62 -17.21 -4.68 2.37
CA CYS A 62 -17.53 -6.07 2.02
C CYS A 62 -16.31 -6.87 1.59
N VAL A 63 -15.33 -6.27 0.93
CA VAL A 63 -14.19 -7.04 0.43
C VAL A 63 -13.34 -7.60 1.57
N PRO A 64 -12.87 -6.82 2.56
CA PRO A 64 -12.15 -7.39 3.69
C PRO A 64 -12.97 -8.41 4.46
N PHE A 65 -14.23 -8.10 4.78
CA PHE A 65 -15.09 -9.02 5.52
C PHE A 65 -15.41 -10.31 4.75
N ALA A 66 -15.66 -10.21 3.45
CA ALA A 66 -15.91 -11.40 2.61
C ALA A 66 -14.68 -12.31 2.52
N LEU A 67 -13.49 -11.75 2.69
CA LEU A 67 -12.23 -12.49 2.72
C LEU A 67 -11.82 -12.91 4.13
N GLY A 68 -12.60 -12.59 5.15
CA GLY A 68 -12.29 -12.90 6.54
C GLY A 68 -11.16 -12.04 7.13
N LEU A 69 -10.93 -10.85 6.59
CA LEU A 69 -9.92 -9.92 7.07
C LEU A 69 -10.51 -8.87 8.01
N ASP A 70 -9.70 -8.45 8.96
CA ASP A 70 -10.00 -7.32 9.83
C ASP A 70 -9.31 -6.06 9.29
N GLY A 71 -10.05 -4.94 9.26
CA GLY A 71 -9.56 -3.66 8.79
C GLY A 71 -9.64 -3.45 7.26
N ASN A 72 -9.33 -2.23 6.82
CA ASN A 72 -9.35 -1.83 5.42
C ASN A 72 -8.24 -0.81 5.12
N CYS A 73 -7.06 -1.05 5.67
CA CYS A 73 -5.91 -0.20 5.51
C CYS A 73 -5.16 -0.59 4.24
N ARG A 74 -4.93 0.40 3.36
CA ARG A 74 -4.15 0.20 2.13
C ARG A 74 -3.02 1.21 2.08
N ALA A 75 -1.81 0.77 1.81
CA ALA A 75 -0.76 1.73 1.50
C ALA A 75 -0.89 2.24 0.06
N THR A 76 -1.29 1.38 -0.87
CA THR A 76 -1.47 1.73 -2.28
C THR A 76 -2.85 1.31 -2.78
N ASN A 77 -3.47 2.18 -3.57
CA ASN A 77 -4.66 1.85 -4.36
C ASN A 77 -4.55 2.43 -5.77
N VAL A 78 -4.54 1.55 -6.76
CA VAL A 78 -4.50 1.92 -8.19
C VAL A 78 -5.84 1.56 -8.82
N LEU A 79 -6.46 2.51 -9.49
CA LEU A 79 -7.81 2.40 -10.02
C LEU A 79 -7.87 2.87 -11.48
N GLU A 80 -8.98 2.55 -12.14
CA GLU A 80 -9.26 3.00 -13.50
C GLU A 80 -8.14 2.61 -14.46
N ALA A 81 -7.55 3.55 -15.20
CA ALA A 81 -6.38 3.34 -16.06
C ALA A 81 -5.07 3.82 -15.43
N GLY A 82 -5.06 4.05 -14.11
CA GLY A 82 -3.89 4.50 -13.37
C GLY A 82 -2.73 3.52 -13.45
N GLN A 83 -1.51 4.04 -13.45
CA GLN A 83 -0.29 3.24 -13.48
C GLN A 83 0.65 3.70 -12.37
N VAL A 84 1.10 2.76 -11.54
CA VAL A 84 2.04 3.04 -10.45
C VAL A 84 3.30 2.21 -10.61
N THR A 85 4.44 2.86 -10.44
CA THR A 85 5.74 2.18 -10.35
C THR A 85 6.41 2.51 -9.02
N TYR A 86 6.77 1.49 -8.27
CA TYR A 86 7.65 1.59 -7.11
C TYR A 86 9.05 1.10 -7.44
N GLU A 87 10.07 1.86 -7.07
CA GLU A 87 11.46 1.46 -7.17
C GLU A 87 12.19 1.72 -5.83
N ASN A 88 13.00 0.75 -5.41
CA ASN A 88 13.87 0.85 -4.22
C ASN A 88 13.16 1.42 -2.97
N SER A 89 11.96 0.96 -2.69
CA SER A 89 11.08 1.55 -1.67
C SER A 89 10.65 0.54 -0.62
N ILE A 90 9.95 1.01 0.40
CA ILE A 90 9.25 0.20 1.39
C ILE A 90 7.77 0.56 1.33
N VAL A 91 6.89 -0.44 1.28
CA VAL A 91 5.44 -0.25 1.26
C VAL A 91 4.80 -1.20 2.26
N VAL A 92 4.27 -0.64 3.34
CA VAL A 92 3.70 -1.43 4.44
C VAL A 92 2.28 -0.96 4.75
N ALA A 93 1.40 -1.90 5.02
CA ALA A 93 0.08 -1.64 5.58
C ALA A 93 -0.09 -2.44 6.87
N GLU A 94 -0.71 -1.86 7.89
CA GLU A 94 -0.92 -2.56 9.16
C GLU A 94 -1.87 -3.73 9.01
N LYS A 95 -2.86 -3.58 8.11
CA LYS A 95 -3.87 -4.62 7.80
C LYS A 95 -4.15 -4.60 6.30
N TRP A 96 -4.83 -5.58 5.82
CA TRP A 96 -5.32 -5.85 4.47
C TRP A 96 -4.25 -5.88 3.36
N ALA A 97 -3.94 -4.74 2.65
CA ALA A 97 -3.02 -4.82 1.52
C ALA A 97 -2.12 -3.58 1.36
N PRO A 98 -0.80 -3.72 1.46
CA PRO A 98 0.12 -2.63 1.09
C PRO A 98 0.07 -2.31 -0.41
N LEU A 99 -0.15 -3.30 -1.27
CA LEU A 99 -0.17 -3.17 -2.71
C LEU A 99 -1.53 -3.61 -3.24
N SER A 100 -2.33 -2.67 -3.77
CA SER A 100 -3.62 -3.03 -4.35
C SER A 100 -3.92 -2.31 -5.65
N THR A 101 -4.53 -3.06 -6.56
CA THR A 101 -5.21 -2.55 -7.76
C THR A 101 -6.68 -2.91 -7.63
N ASP A 102 -7.58 -1.96 -7.86
CA ASP A 102 -9.00 -2.11 -7.60
C ASP A 102 -9.83 -1.41 -8.68
N SER A 103 -10.84 -2.10 -9.20
CA SER A 103 -11.73 -1.54 -10.23
C SER A 103 -10.99 -0.97 -11.44
N GLY A 104 -9.93 -1.65 -11.87
CA GLY A 104 -9.11 -1.23 -12.98
C GLY A 104 -9.59 -1.76 -14.33
N TYR A 105 -9.16 -1.06 -15.38
CA TYR A 105 -9.26 -1.52 -16.76
C TYR A 105 -7.96 -1.19 -17.50
N PRO A 106 -7.60 -1.92 -18.55
CA PRO A 106 -6.34 -1.66 -19.24
C PRO A 106 -6.20 -0.19 -19.68
N PRO A 107 -5.05 0.47 -19.46
CA PRO A 107 -3.75 -0.10 -19.06
C PRO A 107 -3.41 -0.06 -17.56
N THR A 108 -4.39 -0.20 -16.64
CA THR A 108 -4.10 -0.23 -15.19
C THR A 108 -2.92 -1.13 -14.88
N SER A 109 -1.94 -0.61 -14.16
CA SER A 109 -0.76 -1.40 -13.80
C SER A 109 -0.12 -0.98 -12.47
N LEU A 110 0.47 -1.97 -11.82
CA LEU A 110 1.31 -1.80 -10.65
C LEU A 110 2.64 -2.53 -10.89
N THR A 111 3.70 -1.77 -11.07
CA THR A 111 5.06 -2.29 -11.22
C THR A 111 5.85 -2.02 -9.95
N VAL A 112 6.47 -3.05 -9.39
CA VAL A 112 7.16 -2.99 -8.11
C VAL A 112 8.53 -3.62 -8.25
N LYS A 113 9.61 -2.83 -8.04
CA LYS A 113 10.99 -3.26 -8.24
C LYS A 113 11.85 -2.96 -7.01
N ASN A 114 12.58 -3.95 -6.53
CA ASN A 114 13.43 -3.83 -5.35
C ASN A 114 12.68 -3.20 -4.17
N VAL A 115 11.54 -3.76 -3.81
CA VAL A 115 10.67 -3.26 -2.73
C VAL A 115 10.55 -4.27 -1.61
N LEU A 116 10.58 -3.79 -0.36
CA LEU A 116 10.07 -4.52 0.78
C LEU A 116 8.60 -4.16 0.95
N ALA A 117 7.72 -5.13 0.81
CA ALA A 117 6.29 -4.94 1.06
C ALA A 117 5.77 -5.96 2.07
N GLY A 118 4.91 -5.51 2.98
CA GLY A 118 4.40 -6.41 4.00
C GLY A 118 3.18 -5.88 4.75
N VAL A 119 2.49 -6.81 5.41
CA VAL A 119 1.41 -6.51 6.35
C VAL A 119 1.96 -6.55 7.76
N GLY A 120 1.92 -5.42 8.47
CA GLY A 120 2.48 -5.31 9.81
C GLY A 120 2.89 -3.89 10.18
N ALA A 121 3.91 -3.79 11.02
CA ALA A 121 4.42 -2.53 11.54
C ALA A 121 5.76 -2.14 10.92
N LEU A 122 5.98 -0.83 10.77
CA LEU A 122 7.22 -0.26 10.26
C LEU A 122 7.71 0.86 11.21
N GLU A 123 8.99 0.84 11.51
CA GLU A 123 9.64 1.90 12.27
C GLU A 123 11.07 2.13 11.78
N GLU A 124 11.69 3.25 12.16
CA GLU A 124 13.14 3.42 11.96
C GLU A 124 13.88 2.41 12.84
N ALA A 125 14.82 1.67 12.27
CA ALA A 125 15.45 0.54 12.95
C ALA A 125 16.23 0.98 14.19
N VAL A 126 15.96 0.32 15.30
CA VAL A 126 16.64 0.56 16.59
C VAL A 126 17.72 -0.50 16.79
N PRO A 127 18.96 -0.12 17.13
CA PRO A 127 20.03 -1.07 17.40
C PRO A 127 19.65 -2.08 18.49
N GLY A 128 19.88 -3.34 18.19
CA GLY A 128 19.61 -4.46 19.12
C GLY A 128 18.15 -4.93 19.15
N LYS A 129 17.23 -4.28 18.45
CA LYS A 129 15.85 -4.76 18.29
C LYS A 129 15.78 -5.76 17.14
N ALA A 130 15.06 -6.86 17.35
CA ALA A 130 14.81 -7.85 16.30
C ALA A 130 13.65 -7.41 15.41
N TYR A 131 13.81 -7.61 14.11
CA TYR A 131 12.81 -7.35 13.08
C TYR A 131 12.63 -8.58 12.19
N THR A 132 11.48 -8.69 11.54
CA THR A 132 11.27 -9.71 10.49
C THR A 132 12.19 -9.45 9.30
N ALA A 133 12.33 -8.19 8.92
CA ALA A 133 13.23 -7.75 7.86
C ALA A 133 13.69 -6.31 8.10
N THR A 134 14.80 -5.95 7.48
CA THR A 134 15.28 -4.56 7.45
C THR A 134 15.61 -4.15 6.02
N LYS A 135 15.38 -2.88 5.71
CA LYS A 135 15.77 -2.29 4.42
C LYS A 135 16.25 -0.86 4.62
N THR A 136 17.32 -0.51 3.93
CA THR A 136 17.82 0.87 3.91
C THR A 136 17.26 1.58 2.69
N VAL A 137 16.57 2.70 2.93
CA VAL A 137 15.99 3.56 1.91
C VAL A 137 16.32 5.01 2.24
N ALA A 138 16.77 5.79 1.26
CA ALA A 138 17.17 7.18 1.42
C ALA A 138 18.14 7.44 2.60
N GLY A 139 19.09 6.52 2.81
CA GLY A 139 20.11 6.63 3.86
C GLY A 139 19.65 6.26 5.28
N LYS A 140 18.41 5.87 5.47
CA LYS A 140 17.84 5.40 6.75
C LYS A 140 17.50 3.92 6.69
N THR A 141 17.82 3.19 7.75
CA THR A 141 17.44 1.78 7.89
C THR A 141 16.11 1.67 8.62
N TRP A 142 15.20 0.95 8.02
CA TRP A 142 13.87 0.69 8.53
C TRP A 142 13.73 -0.76 8.96
N GLY A 143 13.07 -0.98 10.08
CA GLY A 143 12.75 -2.30 10.62
C GLY A 143 11.27 -2.61 10.39
N TYR A 144 11.02 -3.70 9.70
CA TYR A 144 9.68 -4.23 9.49
C TYR A 144 9.43 -5.40 10.45
N THR A 145 8.26 -5.38 11.09
CA THR A 145 7.78 -6.48 11.93
C THR A 145 6.46 -7.00 11.36
N MET A 146 6.46 -8.26 10.94
CA MET A 146 5.25 -8.92 10.44
C MET A 146 4.19 -9.00 11.54
N GLY A 147 2.96 -8.69 11.18
CA GLY A 147 1.82 -8.73 12.09
C GLY A 147 0.54 -8.27 11.39
N GLY A 148 -0.59 -8.47 12.05
CA GLY A 148 -1.87 -8.14 11.45
C GLY A 148 -2.42 -9.24 10.55
N SER A 149 -3.51 -8.93 9.85
CA SER A 149 -4.15 -9.83 8.89
C SER A 149 -4.30 -9.15 7.55
N GLY A 150 -3.93 -9.84 6.46
CA GLY A 150 -4.05 -9.28 5.14
C GLY A 150 -3.32 -10.06 4.05
N TYR A 151 -3.31 -9.47 2.88
CA TYR A 151 -2.56 -9.93 1.71
C TYR A 151 -1.51 -8.88 1.34
N VAL A 152 -0.32 -9.31 0.98
CA VAL A 152 0.73 -8.38 0.55
C VAL A 152 0.36 -7.66 -0.75
N ALA A 153 -0.31 -8.36 -1.64
CA ALA A 153 -0.81 -7.80 -2.89
C ALA A 153 -2.23 -8.29 -3.18
N TYR A 154 -3.06 -7.38 -3.66
CA TYR A 154 -4.42 -7.66 -4.11
C TYR A 154 -4.63 -7.03 -5.49
N GLY A 155 -5.27 -7.75 -6.40
CA GLY A 155 -5.57 -7.25 -7.73
C GLY A 155 -6.90 -7.77 -8.27
N ASP A 156 -7.68 -6.87 -8.85
CA ASP A 156 -8.87 -7.20 -9.62
C ASP A 156 -8.54 -7.58 -11.06
N GLY A 157 -9.54 -8.11 -11.77
CA GLY A 157 -9.41 -8.42 -13.19
C GLY A 157 -9.15 -7.18 -14.06
N GLY A 158 -8.47 -7.37 -15.18
CA GLY A 158 -8.16 -6.31 -16.14
C GLY A 158 -6.93 -5.45 -15.80
N VAL A 159 -6.15 -5.85 -14.81
CA VAL A 159 -4.95 -5.14 -14.36
C VAL A 159 -3.68 -5.97 -14.63
N THR A 160 -2.54 -5.29 -14.72
CA THR A 160 -1.22 -5.92 -14.80
C THR A 160 -0.41 -5.60 -13.57
N ASN A 161 0.00 -6.63 -12.82
CA ASN A 161 0.91 -6.49 -11.70
C ASN A 161 2.25 -7.16 -12.04
N LEU A 162 3.36 -6.42 -11.90
CA LEU A 162 4.71 -6.91 -12.12
C LEU A 162 5.55 -6.70 -10.87
N PHE A 163 6.18 -7.76 -10.38
CA PHE A 163 7.04 -7.74 -9.21
C PHE A 163 8.43 -8.26 -9.56
N GLU A 164 9.47 -7.46 -9.32
CA GLU A 164 10.87 -7.78 -9.59
C GLU A 164 11.74 -7.50 -8.36
N ASP A 165 12.56 -8.47 -7.94
CA ASP A 165 13.50 -8.36 -6.82
C ASP A 165 12.87 -7.86 -5.51
N CYS A 166 11.64 -8.31 -5.22
CA CYS A 166 10.88 -7.86 -4.07
C CYS A 166 10.99 -8.84 -2.89
N GLN A 167 10.86 -8.29 -1.68
CA GLN A 167 10.68 -9.04 -0.44
C GLN A 167 9.24 -8.86 0.05
N PHE A 168 8.48 -9.95 0.14
CA PHE A 168 7.09 -9.95 0.55
C PHE A 168 6.90 -10.72 1.87
N TYR A 169 6.16 -10.11 2.82
CA TYR A 169 5.93 -10.64 4.16
C TYR A 169 4.48 -10.51 4.60
#